data_fe1a7dd842fbfa449d3d984e90bdd496
#
_entry.id   fe1a7dd842fbfa449d3d984e90bdd496
#
_cell.length_a   1.000
_cell.length_b   1.000
_cell.length_c   1.000
_cell.angle_alpha   90.00
_cell.angle_beta   90.00
_cell.angle_gamma   90.00
#
_symmetry.space_group_name_H-M   'P 1'
#
loop_
_entity.id
_entity.type
_entity.pdbx_description
1 polymer ?
#
loop_
_entity_poly.entity_id
_entity_poly.type
_entity_poly.pdbx_seq_one_letter_code
_entity_poly.pdbx_strand_id
1 'polypeptide(L)'
;MVQNFFEVRTQEQLFCYSKFLKIWDAIFAFVYTLMYASWIRYFFKNKSLFLIIPILGMIADWSENYVELLMLETYLNSSPISEILVSLGSGINSFKWTLSILTYLIILIGVMIALKIFLTNLIYWKKN
;
A
#
# COMPACT_ATOMS: atom_id res chain seq x y z
N MET A 1 18.63 -10.54 9.16
CA MET A 1 17.96 -10.57 7.84
C MET A 1 18.10 -9.25 7.09
N VAL A 2 17.71 -8.11 7.67
CA VAL A 2 17.84 -6.77 7.04
C VAL A 2 19.30 -6.41 6.76
N GLN A 3 20.20 -6.69 7.70
CA GLN A 3 21.63 -6.40 7.56
C GLN A 3 22.24 -7.15 6.37
N ASN A 4 21.93 -8.44 6.19
CA ASN A 4 22.39 -9.22 5.02
C ASN A 4 21.85 -8.65 3.69
N PHE A 5 20.67 -8.03 3.72
CA PHE A 5 20.12 -7.38 2.53
C PHE A 5 20.99 -6.20 2.08
N PHE A 6 21.55 -5.43 3.00
CA PHE A 6 22.41 -4.30 2.69
C PHE A 6 23.85 -4.74 2.37
N GLU A 7 24.37 -5.77 3.06
CA GLU A 7 25.74 -6.28 2.87
C GLU A 7 26.02 -6.83 1.46
N VAL A 8 25.00 -7.40 0.82
CA VAL A 8 25.10 -7.99 -0.53
C VAL A 8 25.08 -6.93 -1.64
N ARG A 9 24.80 -5.66 -1.32
CA ARG A 9 24.62 -4.58 -2.29
C ARG A 9 25.79 -3.62 -2.33
N THR A 10 26.09 -3.11 -3.54
CA THR A 10 27.07 -2.04 -3.71
C THR A 10 26.51 -0.71 -3.19
N GLN A 11 27.39 0.24 -2.87
CA GLN A 11 26.97 1.58 -2.44
C GLN A 11 26.09 2.28 -3.48
N GLU A 12 26.37 2.07 -4.76
CA GLU A 12 25.57 2.63 -5.85
C GLU A 12 24.13 2.05 -5.85
N GLN A 13 23.98 0.76 -5.61
CA GLN A 13 22.68 0.11 -5.47
C GLN A 13 21.90 0.63 -4.26
N LEU A 14 22.58 0.84 -3.13
CA LEU A 14 21.96 1.40 -1.92
C LEU A 14 21.52 2.85 -2.14
N PHE A 15 22.30 3.64 -2.88
CA PHE A 15 21.91 5.00 -3.26
C PHE A 15 20.67 5.00 -4.17
N CYS A 16 20.65 4.15 -5.19
CA CYS A 16 19.47 3.98 -6.06
C CYS A 16 18.24 3.54 -5.26
N TYR A 17 18.40 2.61 -4.32
CA TYR A 17 17.34 2.16 -3.43
C TYR A 17 16.79 3.29 -2.55
N SER A 18 17.66 4.08 -1.93
CA SER A 18 17.23 5.26 -1.17
C SER A 18 16.44 6.26 -2.01
N LYS A 19 16.88 6.51 -3.24
CA LYS A 19 16.17 7.40 -4.16
C LYS A 19 14.81 6.83 -4.59
N PHE A 20 14.75 5.53 -4.79
CA PHE A 20 13.50 4.82 -5.10
C PHE A 20 12.48 5.01 -3.98
N LEU A 21 12.83 4.68 -2.74
CA LEU A 21 11.94 4.83 -1.58
C LEU A 21 11.45 6.26 -1.36
N LYS A 22 12.36 7.24 -1.52
CA LYS A 22 12.03 8.66 -1.29
C LYS A 22 11.07 9.25 -2.32
N ILE A 23 11.17 8.82 -3.56
CA ILE A 23 10.49 9.48 -4.68
C ILE A 23 9.47 8.53 -5.33
N TRP A 24 9.95 7.45 -5.91
CA TRP A 24 9.11 6.61 -6.77
C TRP A 24 8.07 5.83 -5.99
N ASP A 25 8.46 5.25 -4.88
CA ASP A 25 7.54 4.47 -4.05
C ASP A 25 6.52 5.38 -3.35
N ALA A 26 6.94 6.56 -2.91
CA ALA A 26 6.02 7.55 -2.34
C ALA A 26 4.99 8.06 -3.36
N ILE A 27 5.39 8.29 -4.62
CA ILE A 27 4.49 8.66 -5.71
C ILE A 27 3.56 7.49 -6.05
N PHE A 28 4.08 6.28 -6.11
CA PHE A 28 3.30 5.09 -6.39
C PHE A 28 2.22 4.85 -5.34
N ALA A 29 2.54 5.02 -4.07
CA ALA A 29 1.59 4.95 -2.96
C ALA A 29 0.42 5.94 -3.13
N PHE A 30 0.72 7.16 -3.55
CA PHE A 30 -0.31 8.16 -3.84
C PHE A 30 -1.19 7.77 -5.03
N VAL A 31 -0.58 7.31 -6.12
CA VAL A 31 -1.29 6.93 -7.35
C VAL A 31 -2.26 5.76 -7.12
N TYR A 32 -1.79 4.67 -6.48
CA TYR A 32 -2.69 3.55 -6.21
C TYR A 32 -3.80 3.90 -5.22
N THR A 33 -3.52 4.79 -4.26
CA THR A 33 -4.55 5.26 -3.33
C THR A 33 -5.64 6.05 -4.03
N LEU A 34 -5.29 6.93 -4.97
CA LEU A 34 -6.27 7.63 -5.81
C LEU A 34 -7.10 6.65 -6.65
N MET A 35 -6.45 5.64 -7.20
CA MET A 35 -7.13 4.60 -7.96
C MET A 35 -8.16 3.85 -7.09
N TYR A 36 -7.76 3.38 -5.91
CA TYR A 36 -8.67 2.69 -4.98
C TYR A 36 -9.80 3.60 -4.49
N ALA A 37 -9.49 4.85 -4.14
CA ALA A 37 -10.49 5.83 -3.75
C ALA A 37 -11.53 6.08 -4.85
N SER A 38 -11.10 6.16 -6.11
CA SER A 38 -11.98 6.31 -7.26
C SER A 38 -12.92 5.13 -7.43
N TRP A 39 -12.42 3.90 -7.29
CA TRP A 39 -13.24 2.68 -7.37
C TRP A 39 -14.23 2.58 -6.22
N ILE A 40 -13.80 2.84 -5.00
CA ILE A 40 -14.66 2.84 -3.82
C ILE A 40 -15.76 3.88 -3.96
N ARG A 41 -15.42 5.11 -4.40
CA ARG A 41 -16.38 6.18 -4.61
C ARG A 41 -17.38 5.85 -5.73
N TYR A 42 -16.95 5.18 -6.77
CA TYR A 42 -17.82 4.73 -7.86
C TYR A 42 -18.88 3.73 -7.37
N PHE A 43 -18.47 2.72 -6.60
CA PHE A 43 -19.37 1.68 -6.13
C PHE A 43 -20.21 2.09 -4.91
N PHE A 44 -19.65 2.92 -4.01
CA PHE A 44 -20.26 3.27 -2.71
C PHE A 44 -20.48 4.77 -2.56
N LYS A 45 -21.18 5.39 -3.49
CA LYS A 45 -21.38 6.84 -3.64
C LYS A 45 -21.60 7.63 -2.34
N ASN A 46 -22.28 7.07 -1.35
CA ASN A 46 -22.66 7.73 -0.09
C ASN A 46 -21.87 7.24 1.14
N LYS A 47 -20.87 6.38 0.97
CA LYS A 47 -20.11 5.80 2.10
C LYS A 47 -18.64 6.24 2.06
N SER A 48 -18.41 7.52 2.30
CA SER A 48 -17.07 8.12 2.35
C SER A 48 -16.15 7.49 3.42
N LEU A 49 -16.72 6.82 4.44
CA LEU A 49 -15.96 6.15 5.48
C LEU A 49 -15.00 5.07 4.92
N PHE A 50 -15.39 4.39 3.85
CA PHE A 50 -14.52 3.38 3.22
C PHE A 50 -13.27 3.97 2.58
N LEU A 51 -13.24 5.28 2.28
CA LEU A 51 -12.06 5.96 1.75
C LEU A 51 -10.93 6.10 2.77
N ILE A 52 -11.25 6.01 4.06
CA ILE A 52 -10.24 6.10 5.13
C ILE A 52 -9.26 4.92 5.02
N ILE A 53 -9.71 3.73 4.60
CA ILE A 53 -8.89 2.52 4.57
C ILE A 53 -7.70 2.65 3.60
N PRO A 54 -7.89 2.97 2.31
CA PRO A 54 -6.75 3.16 1.41
C PRO A 54 -5.88 4.38 1.78
N ILE A 55 -6.43 5.43 2.39
CA ILE A 55 -5.64 6.57 2.87
C ILE A 55 -4.73 6.14 4.03
N LEU A 56 -5.24 5.38 4.99
CA LEU A 56 -4.41 4.81 6.06
C LEU A 56 -3.35 3.85 5.50
N GLY A 57 -3.68 3.08 4.45
CA GLY A 57 -2.73 2.23 3.73
C GLY A 57 -1.57 3.04 3.14
N MET A 58 -1.84 4.17 2.52
CA MET A 58 -0.82 5.09 1.98
C MET A 58 0.06 5.66 3.09
N ILE A 59 -0.53 6.08 4.22
CA ILE A 59 0.23 6.59 5.36
C ILE A 59 1.14 5.49 5.93
N ALA A 60 0.65 4.26 6.03
CA ALA A 60 1.44 3.13 6.49
C ALA A 60 2.61 2.84 5.53
N ASP A 61 2.38 2.92 4.22
CA ASP A 61 3.41 2.73 3.20
C ASP A 61 4.52 3.79 3.30
N TRP A 62 4.16 5.06 3.43
CA TRP A 62 5.13 6.13 3.65
C TRP A 62 5.90 5.97 4.97
N SER A 63 5.22 5.49 6.02
CA SER A 63 5.86 5.22 7.32
C SER A 63 6.85 4.06 7.23
N GLU A 64 6.54 3.01 6.47
CA GLU A 64 7.45 1.91 6.19
C GLU A 64 8.69 2.39 5.45
N ASN A 65 8.52 3.15 4.36
CA ASN A 65 9.62 3.74 3.60
C ASN A 65 10.53 4.60 4.49
N TYR A 66 9.95 5.38 5.39
CA TYR A 66 10.72 6.19 6.33
C TYR A 66 11.58 5.32 7.28
N VAL A 67 10.99 4.26 7.84
CA VAL A 67 11.72 3.32 8.70
C VAL A 67 12.83 2.59 7.94
N GLU A 68 12.57 2.18 6.69
CA GLU A 68 13.61 1.56 5.84
C GLU A 68 14.76 2.51 5.53
N LEU A 69 14.46 3.79 5.29
CA LEU A 69 15.49 4.82 5.10
C LEU A 69 16.34 5.03 6.35
N LEU A 70 15.73 5.01 7.54
CA LEU A 70 16.47 5.08 8.80
C LEU A 70 17.37 3.85 9.00
N MET A 71 16.91 2.65 8.66
CA MET A 71 17.75 1.45 8.71
C MET A 71 18.93 1.54 7.75
N LEU A 72 18.70 2.03 6.53
CA LEU A 72 19.75 2.23 5.54
C LEU A 72 20.77 3.26 5.99
N GLU A 73 20.34 4.39 6.54
CA GLU A 73 21.23 5.44 7.07
C GLU A 73 22.07 4.91 8.24
N THR A 74 21.46 4.15 9.15
CA THR A 74 22.15 3.50 10.26
C THR A 74 23.24 2.55 9.75
N TYR A 75 22.94 1.75 8.74
CA TYR A 75 23.88 0.83 8.11
C TYR A 75 25.05 1.58 7.45
N LEU A 76 24.78 2.63 6.68
CA LEU A 76 25.82 3.44 6.01
C LEU A 76 26.76 4.14 6.99
N ASN A 77 26.26 4.47 8.18
CA ASN A 77 27.04 5.03 9.27
C ASN A 77 27.80 3.95 10.09
N SER A 78 27.85 2.71 9.60
CA SER A 78 28.51 1.56 10.26
C SER A 78 28.03 1.31 11.69
N SER A 79 26.78 1.68 11.97
CA SER A 79 26.14 1.46 13.27
C SER A 79 25.25 0.21 13.22
N PRO A 80 25.12 -0.56 14.33
CA PRO A 80 24.25 -1.71 14.36
C PRO A 80 22.78 -1.29 14.24
N ILE A 81 22.03 -1.96 13.36
CA ILE A 81 20.59 -1.72 13.19
C ILE A 81 19.87 -2.24 14.43
N SER A 82 19.11 -1.38 15.09
CA SER A 82 18.36 -1.73 16.29
C SER A 82 17.26 -2.76 15.97
N GLU A 83 17.12 -3.79 16.83
CA GLU A 83 16.03 -4.77 16.73
C GLU A 83 14.64 -4.12 16.84
N ILE A 84 14.55 -3.04 17.62
CA ILE A 84 13.30 -2.26 17.75
C ILE A 84 12.92 -1.65 16.40
N LEU A 85 13.88 -1.11 15.66
CA LEU A 85 13.63 -0.51 14.35
C LEU A 85 13.17 -1.55 13.34
N VAL A 86 13.77 -2.74 13.35
CA VAL A 86 13.36 -3.88 12.50
C VAL A 86 11.96 -4.36 12.86
N SER A 87 11.67 -4.50 14.16
CA SER A 87 10.34 -4.91 14.62
C SER A 87 9.26 -3.89 14.24
N LEU A 88 9.58 -2.61 14.36
CA LEU A 88 8.67 -1.51 14.00
C LEU A 88 8.37 -1.51 12.49
N GLY A 89 9.38 -1.66 11.64
CA GLY A 89 9.20 -1.78 10.20
C GLY A 89 8.35 -3.00 9.82
N SER A 90 8.59 -4.15 10.44
CA SER A 90 7.80 -5.37 10.23
C SER A 90 6.34 -5.19 10.66
N GLY A 91 6.09 -4.50 11.78
CA GLY A 91 4.74 -4.20 12.25
C GLY A 91 3.99 -3.28 11.30
N ILE A 92 4.63 -2.21 10.83
CA ILE A 92 4.06 -1.27 9.86
C ILE A 92 3.74 -2.00 8.53
N ASN A 93 4.65 -2.84 8.04
CA ASN A 93 4.43 -3.63 6.84
C ASN A 93 3.22 -4.56 6.99
N SER A 94 3.11 -5.29 8.11
CA SER A 94 1.96 -6.16 8.37
C SER A 94 0.64 -5.36 8.41
N PHE A 95 0.65 -4.19 9.02
CA PHE A 95 -0.50 -3.29 9.07
C PHE A 95 -0.89 -2.78 7.67
N LYS A 96 0.08 -2.35 6.86
CA LYS A 96 -0.11 -1.95 5.47
C LYS A 96 -0.79 -3.04 4.64
N TRP A 97 -0.29 -4.26 4.73
CA TRP A 97 -0.88 -5.40 4.00
C TRP A 97 -2.31 -5.71 4.46
N THR A 98 -2.59 -5.60 5.74
CA THR A 98 -3.95 -5.77 6.28
C THR A 98 -4.91 -4.73 5.68
N LEU A 99 -4.52 -3.46 5.63
CA LEU A 99 -5.31 -2.39 5.03
C LEU A 99 -5.51 -2.59 3.52
N SER A 100 -4.48 -3.08 2.83
CA SER A 100 -4.54 -3.40 1.40
C SER A 100 -5.55 -4.52 1.12
N ILE A 101 -5.53 -5.60 1.90
CA ILE A 101 -6.50 -6.69 1.79
C ILE A 101 -7.92 -6.18 2.04
N LEU A 102 -8.13 -5.36 3.07
CA LEU A 102 -9.44 -4.76 3.33
C LEU A 102 -9.91 -3.89 2.16
N THR A 103 -9.02 -3.11 1.57
CA THR A 103 -9.32 -2.28 0.39
C THR A 103 -9.75 -3.15 -0.79
N TYR A 104 -9.03 -4.23 -1.08
CA TYR A 104 -9.38 -5.15 -2.15
C TYR A 104 -10.72 -5.84 -1.92
N LEU A 105 -11.02 -6.25 -0.69
CA LEU A 105 -12.31 -6.85 -0.35
C LEU A 105 -13.46 -5.87 -0.57
N ILE A 106 -13.32 -4.61 -0.17
CA ILE A 106 -14.33 -3.57 -0.40
C ILE A 106 -14.57 -3.39 -1.91
N ILE A 107 -13.51 -3.28 -2.70
CA ILE A 107 -13.63 -3.12 -4.15
C ILE A 107 -14.30 -4.35 -4.76
N LEU A 108 -13.90 -5.56 -4.36
CA LEU A 108 -14.48 -6.81 -4.84
C LEU A 108 -15.99 -6.88 -4.55
N ILE A 109 -16.41 -6.52 -3.35
CA ILE A 109 -17.84 -6.44 -2.99
C ILE A 109 -18.56 -5.44 -3.91
N GLY A 110 -17.96 -4.29 -4.16
CA GLY A 110 -18.50 -3.28 -5.08
C GLY A 110 -18.70 -3.82 -6.50
N VAL A 111 -17.70 -4.52 -7.02
CA VAL A 111 -17.75 -5.18 -8.34
C VAL A 111 -18.87 -6.23 -8.38
N MET A 112 -18.98 -7.08 -7.36
CA MET A 112 -20.03 -8.11 -7.28
C MET A 112 -21.44 -7.51 -7.26
N ILE A 113 -21.64 -6.41 -6.54
CA ILE A 113 -22.92 -5.69 -6.52
C ILE A 113 -23.23 -5.13 -7.91
N ALA A 114 -22.28 -4.48 -8.56
CA ALA A 114 -22.44 -3.92 -9.89
C ALA A 114 -22.77 -5.01 -10.94
N LEU A 115 -22.07 -6.15 -10.85
CA LEU A 115 -22.28 -7.30 -11.73
C LEU A 115 -23.71 -7.88 -11.55
N LYS A 116 -24.15 -8.02 -10.31
CA LYS A 116 -25.53 -8.48 -10.00
C LYS A 116 -26.57 -7.56 -10.62
N ILE A 117 -26.43 -6.25 -10.46
CA ILE A 117 -27.36 -5.25 -11.03
C ILE A 117 -27.36 -5.35 -12.56
N PHE A 118 -26.19 -5.45 -13.18
CA PHE A 118 -26.06 -5.58 -14.62
C PHE A 118 -26.77 -6.83 -15.16
N LEU A 119 -26.53 -8.00 -14.56
CA LEU A 119 -27.14 -9.26 -14.97
C LEU A 119 -28.68 -9.23 -14.79
N THR A 120 -29.16 -8.65 -13.70
CA THR A 120 -30.62 -8.53 -13.45
C THR A 120 -31.28 -7.66 -14.52
N ASN A 121 -30.66 -6.53 -14.89
CA ASN A 121 -31.18 -5.67 -15.94
C ASN A 121 -31.18 -6.36 -17.32
N LEU A 122 -30.14 -7.15 -17.62
CA LEU A 122 -30.02 -7.89 -18.87
C LEU A 122 -31.15 -8.95 -19.01
N ILE A 123 -31.49 -9.63 -17.92
CA ILE A 123 -32.59 -10.62 -17.88
C ILE A 123 -33.95 -9.93 -18.06
N TYR A 124 -34.14 -8.74 -17.45
CA TYR A 124 -35.36 -7.97 -17.59
C TYR A 124 -35.60 -7.52 -19.05
N TRP A 125 -34.55 -7.02 -19.71
CA TRP A 125 -34.61 -6.61 -21.13
C TRP A 125 -34.91 -7.77 -22.08
N LYS A 126 -34.55 -8.99 -21.74
CA LYS A 126 -34.78 -10.20 -22.56
C LYS A 126 -36.21 -10.76 -22.44
N LYS A 127 -36.97 -10.33 -21.42
CA LYS A 127 -38.32 -10.77 -21.15
C LYS A 127 -39.42 -9.86 -21.71
N ASN A 128 -39.06 -8.64 -22.09
CA ASN A 128 -39.92 -7.65 -22.75
C ASN A 128 -39.53 -7.53 -24.23
#